data_12db1947b45e348e8228c880286c95b1
#
_entry.id   12db1947b45e348e8228c880286c95b1
#
_cell.length_a   1.000
_cell.length_b   1.000
_cell.length_c   1.000
_cell.angle_alpha   90.00
_cell.angle_beta   90.00
_cell.angle_gamma   90.00
#
_symmetry.space_group_name_H-M   'P 1'
#
loop_
_entity.id
_entity.type
_entity.pdbx_description
1 polymer ?
#
loop_
_entity_poly.entity_id
_entity_poly.type
_entity_poly.pdbx_seq_one_letter_code
_entity_poly.pdbx_strand_id
1 'polypeptide(L)'
;MAEWIALDRLALVPHPGRIVGIAGDTVVEHPQFRAQVLRWQQAFARAPGTDWALYFDDTLTFAAALLGAWHAGKRVFLGGDNLPATLEGLSPRVAGFAGDVPARYAPLQPDPEVDPAGVLQPLDEAAPALVVFTSGSTGAPSAIVKRIRQLTREVDALQAAFGEQMDGAQVQGTVSHQHIYGLLFRVLWPLVAGRAIQPRRFFHEDLVSALGGQPSVLVATPAHLKRLPEQLDWSSLGGQLRAVFSSGGPLPSEAALQVRALMGVAPTEVFGSSETGGVAWRRWSAEQPQWHPLPGVAWRIDDGCLAVRSPHLDSEDWWLTQDRAVADDGHSFRLLGRADRIVKIEERRVSLDALEQQLRVHPAVQDVRVLVLPGAREQLAAVVVPQATGAAQWDDAERRRQTQQLSAHLARSHDAVTRPRRWRFIDELPFNAQGKVTAAALAALFRPSMPTAEWQQRDDTTASLQFVLDPDLVAFDGHFPQAKILPGVVQLDWAIHYGRSAFTMPPRFLRMDAVKFQHVARPGDCLQLSLGWDAAKSAMSFRYVSEHGVHASGRVVFGDA
;
A
#
# COMPACT_ATOMS: atom_id res chain seq x y z
N MET A 1 -5.50 -12.45 34.14
CA MET A 1 -4.52 -12.16 33.04
C MET A 1 -3.96 -13.47 32.55
N ALA A 2 -3.94 -13.71 31.24
CA ALA A 2 -3.20 -14.83 30.70
C ALA A 2 -1.68 -14.63 30.98
N GLU A 3 -0.97 -15.72 31.25
CA GLU A 3 0.44 -15.70 31.54
C GLU A 3 1.25 -15.21 30.33
N TRP A 4 2.22 -14.31 30.55
CA TRP A 4 3.18 -13.87 29.54
C TRP A 4 4.13 -15.02 29.20
N ILE A 5 4.24 -15.37 27.92
CA ILE A 5 5.22 -16.34 27.45
C ILE A 5 6.16 -15.66 26.47
N ALA A 6 7.45 -15.65 26.78
CA ALA A 6 8.44 -15.04 25.89
C ALA A 6 8.41 -15.64 24.47
N LEU A 7 8.68 -14.82 23.46
CA LEU A 7 8.55 -15.19 22.05
C LEU A 7 9.41 -16.41 21.69
N ASP A 8 10.62 -16.49 22.21
CA ASP A 8 11.56 -17.59 21.98
C ASP A 8 11.08 -18.94 22.58
N ARG A 9 10.13 -18.88 23.52
CA ARG A 9 9.58 -20.03 24.25
C ARG A 9 8.12 -20.34 23.95
N LEU A 10 7.49 -19.54 23.12
CA LEU A 10 6.03 -19.57 22.89
C LEU A 10 5.48 -20.95 22.51
N ALA A 11 6.24 -21.78 21.78
CA ALA A 11 5.79 -23.09 21.31
C ALA A 11 6.48 -24.28 22.02
N LEU A 12 7.29 -24.07 23.07
CA LEU A 12 8.08 -25.16 23.67
C LEU A 12 7.21 -26.20 24.34
N VAL A 13 6.27 -25.77 25.18
CA VAL A 13 5.37 -26.65 25.93
C VAL A 13 3.92 -26.28 25.65
N PRO A 14 3.00 -27.26 25.73
CA PRO A 14 1.59 -26.93 25.61
C PRO A 14 1.08 -26.22 26.88
N HIS A 15 0.17 -25.25 26.69
CA HIS A 15 -0.51 -24.50 27.74
C HIS A 15 -2.03 -24.73 27.61
N PRO A 16 -2.60 -25.80 28.22
CA PRO A 16 -4.04 -26.06 28.14
C PRO A 16 -4.87 -24.90 28.69
N GLY A 17 -6.02 -24.64 28.06
CA GLY A 17 -6.90 -23.53 28.42
C GLY A 17 -6.44 -22.13 27.96
N ARG A 18 -5.24 -22.01 27.39
CA ARG A 18 -4.78 -20.76 26.78
C ARG A 18 -5.34 -20.64 25.36
N ILE A 19 -6.26 -19.72 25.18
CA ILE A 19 -6.87 -19.43 23.87
C ILE A 19 -5.87 -18.65 23.01
N VAL A 20 -5.59 -19.15 21.81
CA VAL A 20 -4.70 -18.51 20.83
C VAL A 20 -5.50 -17.77 19.77
N GLY A 21 -6.65 -18.31 19.38
CA GLY A 21 -7.47 -17.68 18.36
C GLY A 21 -8.92 -18.11 18.38
N ILE A 22 -9.74 -17.33 17.70
CA ILE A 22 -11.18 -17.59 17.55
C ILE A 22 -11.53 -17.46 16.08
N ALA A 23 -12.04 -18.55 15.47
CA ALA A 23 -12.45 -18.63 14.08
C ALA A 23 -13.96 -18.92 13.99
N GLY A 24 -14.79 -17.87 13.94
CA GLY A 24 -16.24 -18.02 14.10
C GLY A 24 -16.56 -18.60 15.48
N ASP A 25 -17.24 -19.75 15.51
CA ASP A 25 -17.58 -20.46 16.76
C ASP A 25 -16.46 -21.40 17.25
N THR A 26 -15.37 -21.51 16.50
CA THR A 26 -14.27 -22.41 16.84
C THR A 26 -13.20 -21.71 17.66
N VAL A 27 -12.97 -22.19 18.87
CA VAL A 27 -11.87 -21.74 19.73
C VAL A 27 -10.64 -22.63 19.46
N VAL A 28 -9.50 -21.96 19.19
CA VAL A 28 -8.21 -22.64 19.01
C VAL A 28 -7.38 -22.42 20.26
N GLU A 29 -7.14 -23.51 21.00
CA GLU A 29 -6.27 -23.49 22.17
C GLU A 29 -4.80 -23.67 21.80
N HIS A 30 -3.92 -23.28 22.72
CA HIS A 30 -2.48 -23.36 22.55
C HIS A 30 -1.95 -24.76 22.21
N PRO A 31 -2.42 -25.87 22.80
CA PRO A 31 -1.98 -27.23 22.42
C PRO A 31 -2.24 -27.54 20.95
N GLN A 32 -3.41 -27.16 20.42
CA GLN A 32 -3.77 -27.35 19.02
C GLN A 32 -2.91 -26.48 18.09
N PHE A 33 -2.71 -25.21 18.47
CA PHE A 33 -1.83 -24.29 17.75
C PHE A 33 -0.38 -24.82 17.73
N ARG A 34 0.14 -25.29 18.87
CA ARG A 34 1.47 -25.90 18.96
C ARG A 34 1.61 -27.12 18.05
N ALA A 35 0.59 -27.94 17.96
CA ALA A 35 0.58 -29.10 17.04
C ALA A 35 0.75 -28.62 15.58
N GLN A 36 0.11 -27.52 15.18
CA GLN A 36 0.31 -26.92 13.85
C GLN A 36 1.75 -26.39 13.68
N VAL A 37 2.30 -25.73 14.69
CA VAL A 37 3.70 -25.27 14.66
C VAL A 37 4.65 -26.45 14.42
N LEU A 38 4.46 -27.57 15.11
CA LEU A 38 5.28 -28.77 14.94
C LEU A 38 5.16 -29.38 13.53
N ARG A 39 3.95 -29.44 12.97
CA ARG A 39 3.77 -29.90 11.58
C ARG A 39 4.52 -29.03 10.58
N TRP A 40 4.39 -27.72 10.72
CA TRP A 40 5.15 -26.78 9.89
C TRP A 40 6.65 -26.89 10.11
N GLN A 41 7.12 -27.02 11.35
CA GLN A 41 8.53 -27.22 11.66
C GLN A 41 9.09 -28.47 10.98
N GLN A 42 8.38 -29.59 11.01
CA GLN A 42 8.79 -30.83 10.34
C GLN A 42 8.83 -30.66 8.80
N ALA A 43 7.84 -29.98 8.22
CA ALA A 43 7.80 -29.70 6.79
C ALA A 43 9.00 -28.84 6.38
N PHE A 44 9.28 -27.76 7.08
CA PHE A 44 10.43 -26.89 6.81
C PHE A 44 11.78 -27.58 7.08
N ALA A 45 11.89 -28.43 8.11
CA ALA A 45 13.11 -29.16 8.40
C ALA A 45 13.52 -30.13 7.27
N ARG A 46 12.53 -30.70 6.58
CA ARG A 46 12.77 -31.58 5.41
C ARG A 46 13.05 -30.80 4.12
N ALA A 47 12.63 -29.56 4.06
CA ALA A 47 12.76 -28.73 2.88
C ALA A 47 14.15 -28.08 2.79
N PRO A 48 14.77 -28.01 1.58
CA PRO A 48 16.11 -27.46 1.38
C PRO A 48 16.16 -25.95 1.57
N GLY A 49 17.36 -25.42 1.80
CA GLY A 49 17.62 -23.99 1.88
C GLY A 49 17.13 -23.35 3.19
N THR A 50 17.58 -22.12 3.42
CA THR A 50 17.29 -21.35 4.64
C THR A 50 16.23 -20.29 4.47
N ASP A 51 16.07 -19.75 3.26
CA ASP A 51 15.24 -18.59 2.97
C ASP A 51 13.91 -19.01 2.33
N TRP A 52 12.79 -18.65 2.97
CA TRP A 52 11.46 -19.05 2.53
C TRP A 52 10.50 -17.88 2.50
N ALA A 53 9.74 -17.74 1.44
CA ALA A 53 8.67 -16.74 1.35
C ALA A 53 7.36 -17.32 1.90
N LEU A 54 6.71 -16.57 2.77
CA LEU A 54 5.41 -16.92 3.35
C LEU A 54 4.35 -15.93 2.91
N TYR A 55 3.21 -16.46 2.46
CA TYR A 55 1.99 -15.69 2.29
C TYR A 55 0.77 -16.53 2.68
N PHE A 56 -0.05 -16.02 3.59
CA PHE A 56 -1.28 -16.67 4.04
C PHE A 56 -2.38 -15.62 4.22
N ASP A 57 -3.59 -15.95 3.87
CA ASP A 57 -4.75 -15.13 4.18
C ASP A 57 -5.22 -15.34 5.64
N ASP A 58 -5.07 -16.55 6.15
CA ASP A 58 -5.41 -16.93 7.52
C ASP A 58 -4.27 -16.58 8.49
N THR A 59 -4.55 -15.74 9.50
CA THR A 59 -3.56 -15.25 10.47
C THR A 59 -3.06 -16.34 11.42
N LEU A 60 -3.92 -17.32 11.80
CA LEU A 60 -3.52 -18.40 12.69
C LEU A 60 -2.60 -19.40 11.99
N THR A 61 -2.94 -19.76 10.76
CA THR A 61 -2.11 -20.63 9.92
C THR A 61 -0.77 -19.95 9.62
N PHE A 62 -0.78 -18.66 9.31
CA PHE A 62 0.43 -17.86 9.15
C PHE A 62 1.31 -17.90 10.39
N ALA A 63 0.73 -17.67 11.58
CA ALA A 63 1.47 -17.67 12.83
C ALA A 63 2.12 -19.03 13.13
N ALA A 64 1.39 -20.12 12.87
CA ALA A 64 1.92 -21.47 13.04
C ALA A 64 3.05 -21.78 12.06
N ALA A 65 2.90 -21.38 10.78
CA ALA A 65 3.93 -21.55 9.75
C ALA A 65 5.18 -20.71 10.06
N LEU A 66 5.01 -19.46 10.51
CA LEU A 66 6.10 -18.57 10.89
C LEU A 66 6.95 -19.16 12.04
N LEU A 67 6.30 -19.57 13.13
CA LEU A 67 6.99 -20.20 14.26
C LEU A 67 7.62 -21.54 13.85
N GLY A 68 6.92 -22.37 13.05
CA GLY A 68 7.46 -23.60 12.51
C GLY A 68 8.70 -23.40 11.67
N ALA A 69 8.71 -22.37 10.81
CA ALA A 69 9.87 -21.99 10.01
C ALA A 69 11.04 -21.57 10.90
N TRP A 70 10.82 -20.73 11.91
CA TRP A 70 11.87 -20.29 12.84
C TRP A 70 12.45 -21.47 13.64
N HIS A 71 11.62 -22.37 14.16
CA HIS A 71 12.08 -23.58 14.86
C HIS A 71 12.78 -24.59 13.94
N ALA A 72 12.59 -24.49 12.62
CA ALA A 72 13.35 -25.23 11.62
C ALA A 72 14.63 -24.49 11.14
N GLY A 73 14.98 -23.37 11.77
CA GLY A 73 16.15 -22.55 11.42
C GLY A 73 15.99 -21.81 10.08
N LYS A 74 14.75 -21.58 9.64
CA LYS A 74 14.49 -20.84 8.39
C LYS A 74 14.34 -19.35 8.65
N ARG A 75 14.78 -18.54 7.68
CA ARG A 75 14.55 -17.10 7.61
C ARG A 75 13.37 -16.83 6.70
N VAL A 76 12.41 -16.05 7.16
CA VAL A 76 11.14 -15.82 6.47
C VAL A 76 11.15 -14.50 5.71
N PHE A 77 10.75 -14.53 4.45
CA PHE A 77 10.59 -13.36 3.58
C PHE A 77 9.10 -13.01 3.46
N LEU A 78 8.73 -11.76 3.78
CA LEU A 78 7.38 -11.25 3.63
C LEU A 78 7.31 -10.26 2.48
N GLY A 79 6.60 -10.65 1.41
CA GLY A 79 6.42 -9.81 0.22
C GLY A 79 5.35 -8.73 0.34
N GLY A 80 4.47 -8.88 1.34
CA GLY A 80 3.34 -7.96 1.55
C GLY A 80 2.06 -8.34 0.81
N ASP A 81 2.17 -8.94 -0.37
CA ASP A 81 1.08 -9.48 -1.19
C ASP A 81 1.54 -10.72 -1.95
N ASN A 82 0.62 -11.38 -2.68
CA ASN A 82 0.88 -12.55 -3.54
C ASN A 82 0.69 -12.24 -5.03
N LEU A 83 0.87 -10.98 -5.42
CA LEU A 83 0.77 -10.58 -6.80
C LEU A 83 1.92 -11.17 -7.64
N PRO A 84 1.71 -11.43 -8.94
CA PRO A 84 2.73 -12.02 -9.81
C PRO A 84 4.10 -11.32 -9.73
N ALA A 85 4.12 -9.99 -9.78
CA ALA A 85 5.36 -9.22 -9.73
C ALA A 85 6.11 -9.36 -8.40
N THR A 86 5.39 -9.46 -7.28
CA THR A 86 5.97 -9.68 -5.95
C THR A 86 6.59 -11.06 -5.86
N LEU A 87 5.85 -12.10 -6.29
CA LEU A 87 6.32 -13.49 -6.25
C LEU A 87 7.51 -13.73 -7.21
N GLU A 88 7.48 -13.15 -8.40
CA GLU A 88 8.58 -13.18 -9.37
C GLU A 88 9.84 -12.48 -8.82
N GLY A 89 9.68 -11.36 -8.13
CA GLY A 89 10.78 -10.65 -7.47
C GLY A 89 11.38 -11.39 -6.28
N LEU A 90 10.59 -12.22 -5.58
CA LEU A 90 11.05 -13.07 -4.47
C LEU A 90 11.69 -14.37 -4.93
N SER A 91 11.21 -14.96 -6.02
CA SER A 91 11.63 -16.29 -6.51
C SER A 91 13.16 -16.50 -6.59
N PRO A 92 13.98 -15.55 -7.10
CA PRO A 92 15.44 -15.74 -7.13
C PRO A 92 16.12 -15.59 -5.75
N ARG A 93 15.40 -15.18 -4.70
CA ARG A 93 15.94 -14.86 -3.37
C ARG A 93 15.62 -15.92 -2.32
N VAL A 94 14.69 -16.84 -2.63
CA VAL A 94 14.17 -17.81 -1.66
C VAL A 94 14.31 -19.24 -2.20
N ALA A 95 14.41 -20.21 -1.31
CA ALA A 95 14.46 -21.63 -1.66
C ALA A 95 13.08 -22.17 -2.05
N GLY A 96 12.01 -21.51 -1.59
CA GLY A 96 10.63 -21.90 -1.89
C GLY A 96 9.61 -20.97 -1.23
N PHE A 97 8.36 -21.32 -1.46
CA PHE A 97 7.19 -20.61 -0.97
C PHE A 97 6.36 -21.51 -0.07
N ALA A 98 5.63 -20.93 0.89
CA ALA A 98 4.63 -21.63 1.68
C ALA A 98 3.36 -20.78 1.81
N GLY A 99 2.19 -21.43 1.80
CA GLY A 99 0.88 -20.82 2.00
C GLY A 99 0.08 -20.59 0.73
N ASP A 100 -0.68 -19.50 0.70
CA ASP A 100 -1.68 -19.19 -0.32
C ASP A 100 -1.06 -18.50 -1.54
N VAL A 101 -0.15 -19.22 -2.21
CA VAL A 101 0.48 -18.78 -3.46
C VAL A 101 0.10 -19.71 -4.61
N PRO A 102 0.13 -19.24 -5.88
CA PRO A 102 -0.25 -20.05 -7.03
C PRO A 102 0.53 -21.38 -7.11
N ALA A 103 -0.16 -22.46 -7.52
CA ALA A 103 0.39 -23.83 -7.58
C ALA A 103 1.68 -23.95 -8.42
N ARG A 104 1.91 -23.06 -9.38
CA ARG A 104 3.15 -23.00 -10.19
C ARG A 104 4.42 -22.81 -9.35
N TYR A 105 4.31 -22.25 -8.15
CA TYR A 105 5.41 -22.07 -7.20
C TYR A 105 5.60 -23.25 -6.26
N ALA A 106 4.80 -24.34 -6.39
CA ALA A 106 4.85 -25.54 -5.59
C ALA A 106 4.93 -25.25 -4.07
N PRO A 107 3.96 -24.50 -3.49
CA PRO A 107 4.05 -24.07 -2.09
C PRO A 107 4.15 -25.27 -1.15
N LEU A 108 5.07 -25.18 -0.20
CA LEU A 108 5.23 -26.15 0.86
C LEU A 108 3.94 -26.24 1.67
N GLN A 109 3.50 -27.46 1.94
CA GLN A 109 2.38 -27.76 2.82
C GLN A 109 2.82 -28.79 3.88
N PRO A 110 2.36 -28.68 5.12
CA PRO A 110 2.59 -29.72 6.11
C PRO A 110 1.73 -30.94 5.76
N ASP A 111 2.25 -32.11 6.00
CA ASP A 111 1.51 -33.37 5.86
C ASP A 111 0.52 -33.49 7.02
N PRO A 112 -0.81 -33.53 6.78
CA PRO A 112 -1.82 -33.63 7.83
C PRO A 112 -1.81 -35.00 8.58
N GLU A 113 -1.31 -36.06 7.94
CA GLU A 113 -1.25 -37.42 8.49
C GLU A 113 -0.05 -37.62 9.41
N VAL A 114 0.94 -36.71 9.38
CA VAL A 114 2.10 -36.83 10.25
C VAL A 114 1.74 -36.39 11.68
N ASP A 115 1.93 -37.32 12.64
CA ASP A 115 1.81 -36.99 14.06
C ASP A 115 2.78 -35.85 14.43
N PRO A 116 2.29 -34.74 15.00
CA PRO A 116 3.12 -33.64 15.42
C PRO A 116 3.93 -33.96 16.69
N ALA A 117 4.76 -34.98 16.63
CA ALA A 117 5.67 -35.38 17.71
C ALA A 117 6.99 -34.60 17.60
N GLY A 118 7.49 -34.09 18.70
CA GLY A 118 8.80 -33.44 18.75
C GLY A 118 8.96 -32.52 19.96
N VAL A 119 10.23 -32.24 20.27
CA VAL A 119 10.64 -31.27 21.29
C VAL A 119 11.26 -30.08 20.56
N LEU A 120 10.63 -28.92 20.72
CA LEU A 120 11.18 -27.67 20.22
C LEU A 120 12.21 -27.12 21.21
N GLN A 121 13.25 -26.49 20.70
CA GLN A 121 14.23 -25.76 21.50
C GLN A 121 13.89 -24.26 21.48
N PRO A 122 14.31 -23.49 22.50
CA PRO A 122 14.17 -22.05 22.47
C PRO A 122 14.76 -21.48 21.18
N LEU A 123 14.09 -20.46 20.61
CA LEU A 123 14.61 -19.78 19.42
C LEU A 123 15.91 -19.05 19.77
N ASP A 124 16.89 -19.09 18.88
CA ASP A 124 18.10 -18.28 19.01
C ASP A 124 17.76 -16.81 18.79
N GLU A 125 17.87 -16.00 19.84
CA GLU A 125 17.59 -14.57 19.79
C GLU A 125 18.48 -13.81 18.78
N ALA A 126 19.68 -14.31 18.48
CA ALA A 126 20.59 -13.71 17.51
C ALA A 126 20.28 -14.12 16.06
N ALA A 127 19.45 -15.15 15.86
CA ALA A 127 19.13 -15.64 14.52
C ALA A 127 18.38 -14.60 13.68
N PRO A 128 18.76 -14.45 12.39
CA PRO A 128 17.97 -13.70 11.42
C PRO A 128 16.62 -14.40 11.21
N ALA A 129 15.54 -13.76 11.62
CA ALA A 129 14.21 -14.35 11.63
C ALA A 129 13.36 -13.97 10.41
N LEU A 130 13.48 -12.69 10.01
CA LEU A 130 12.54 -12.08 9.09
C LEU A 130 13.25 -11.15 8.11
N VAL A 131 12.79 -11.14 6.85
CA VAL A 131 13.13 -10.13 5.86
C VAL A 131 11.84 -9.46 5.41
N VAL A 132 11.75 -8.15 5.65
CA VAL A 132 10.65 -7.31 5.17
C VAL A 132 11.17 -6.36 4.11
N PHE A 133 10.31 -5.97 3.17
CA PHE A 133 10.68 -5.06 2.10
C PHE A 133 10.07 -3.69 2.33
N THR A 134 10.88 -2.64 2.17
CA THR A 134 10.41 -1.26 2.17
C THR A 134 10.43 -0.72 0.75
N SER A 135 9.44 0.08 0.38
CA SER A 135 9.48 0.86 -0.85
C SER A 135 10.53 1.96 -0.68
N GLY A 136 11.77 1.66 -1.06
CA GLY A 136 12.86 2.64 -0.97
C GLY A 136 12.55 3.93 -1.72
N SER A 137 13.05 5.07 -1.21
CA SER A 137 12.98 6.38 -1.87
C SER A 137 13.63 6.38 -3.26
N THR A 138 14.50 5.40 -3.54
CA THR A 138 15.19 5.20 -4.83
C THR A 138 14.43 4.32 -5.83
N GLY A 139 13.23 3.85 -5.47
CA GLY A 139 12.37 3.03 -6.34
C GLY A 139 12.61 1.51 -6.30
N ALA A 140 13.78 1.04 -5.85
CA ALA A 140 14.02 -0.39 -5.62
C ALA A 140 13.70 -0.76 -4.15
N PRO A 141 12.95 -1.86 -3.90
CA PRO A 141 12.66 -2.30 -2.54
C PRO A 141 13.94 -2.68 -1.79
N SER A 142 14.17 -2.07 -0.63
CA SER A 142 15.26 -2.45 0.28
C SER A 142 14.82 -3.59 1.19
N ALA A 143 15.65 -4.62 1.31
CA ALA A 143 15.42 -5.76 2.19
C ALA A 143 15.95 -5.45 3.59
N ILE A 144 15.07 -5.46 4.59
CA ILE A 144 15.41 -5.21 5.99
C ILE A 144 15.33 -6.53 6.74
N VAL A 145 16.46 -6.94 7.31
CA VAL A 145 16.56 -8.15 8.13
C VAL A 145 16.22 -7.82 9.58
N LYS A 146 15.34 -8.62 10.19
CA LYS A 146 15.04 -8.56 11.63
C LYS A 146 15.44 -9.87 12.31
N ARG A 147 16.05 -9.75 13.49
CA ARG A 147 16.41 -10.89 14.36
C ARG A 147 15.31 -11.15 15.36
N ILE A 148 15.27 -12.36 15.92
CA ILE A 148 14.31 -12.73 16.99
C ILE A 148 14.38 -11.73 18.14
N ARG A 149 15.59 -11.37 18.61
CA ARG A 149 15.76 -10.40 19.72
C ARG A 149 15.10 -9.05 19.48
N GLN A 150 15.13 -8.55 18.22
CA GLN A 150 14.54 -7.26 17.88
C GLN A 150 13.02 -7.32 17.98
N LEU A 151 12.41 -8.41 17.45
CA LEU A 151 10.97 -8.64 17.53
C LEU A 151 10.51 -8.83 18.99
N THR A 152 11.26 -9.60 19.79
CA THR A 152 11.00 -9.79 21.22
C THR A 152 10.98 -8.46 21.96
N ARG A 153 12.03 -7.65 21.79
CA ARG A 153 12.16 -6.36 22.48
C ARG A 153 11.08 -5.35 22.07
N GLU A 154 10.68 -5.40 20.81
CA GLU A 154 9.59 -4.54 20.34
C GLU A 154 8.25 -4.97 20.95
N VAL A 155 7.97 -6.26 21.04
CA VAL A 155 6.78 -6.80 21.72
C VAL A 155 6.77 -6.45 23.21
N ASP A 156 7.93 -6.53 23.89
CA ASP A 156 8.08 -6.12 25.29
C ASP A 156 7.79 -4.62 25.48
N ALA A 157 8.28 -3.76 24.57
CA ALA A 157 8.02 -2.33 24.61
C ALA A 157 6.53 -2.00 24.39
N LEU A 158 5.86 -2.71 23.45
CA LEU A 158 4.44 -2.56 23.22
C LEU A 158 3.61 -3.00 24.46
N GLN A 159 3.99 -4.10 25.10
CA GLN A 159 3.34 -4.55 26.34
C GLN A 159 3.51 -3.54 27.47
N ALA A 160 4.72 -2.99 27.64
CA ALA A 160 4.98 -1.99 28.67
C ALA A 160 4.21 -0.68 28.44
N ALA A 161 4.05 -0.29 27.14
CA ALA A 161 3.35 0.95 26.80
C ALA A 161 1.81 0.82 26.84
N PHE A 162 1.26 -0.32 26.41
CA PHE A 162 -0.17 -0.44 26.11
C PHE A 162 -0.84 -1.68 26.69
N GLY A 163 -0.10 -2.57 27.35
CA GLY A 163 -0.60 -3.88 27.79
C GLY A 163 -1.82 -3.83 28.67
N GLU A 164 -1.88 -2.84 29.58
CA GLU A 164 -3.00 -2.64 30.49
C GLU A 164 -4.32 -2.33 29.74
N GLN A 165 -4.25 -1.52 28.67
CA GLN A 165 -5.42 -1.18 27.86
C GLN A 165 -5.99 -2.37 27.10
N MET A 166 -5.15 -3.38 26.82
CA MET A 166 -5.52 -4.56 26.04
C MET A 166 -5.92 -5.76 26.92
N ASP A 167 -5.98 -5.59 28.24
CA ASP A 167 -6.26 -6.72 29.13
C ASP A 167 -7.66 -7.30 28.87
N GLY A 168 -7.71 -8.63 28.70
CA GLY A 168 -8.93 -9.37 28.37
C GLY A 168 -9.54 -9.08 26.99
N ALA A 169 -8.89 -8.29 26.13
CA ALA A 169 -9.43 -7.92 24.82
C ALA A 169 -8.94 -8.85 23.70
N GLN A 170 -9.81 -9.12 22.75
CA GLN A 170 -9.46 -9.76 21.48
C GLN A 170 -8.89 -8.75 20.51
N VAL A 171 -7.96 -9.19 19.67
CA VAL A 171 -7.34 -8.34 18.66
C VAL A 171 -8.01 -8.50 17.31
N GLN A 172 -8.69 -7.46 16.88
CA GLN A 172 -9.33 -7.32 15.58
C GLN A 172 -8.47 -6.43 14.67
N GLY A 173 -8.50 -6.63 13.35
CA GLY A 173 -7.71 -5.76 12.50
C GLY A 173 -8.11 -5.74 11.04
N THR A 174 -7.93 -4.57 10.45
CA THR A 174 -8.07 -4.33 9.00
C THR A 174 -6.72 -4.48 8.27
N VAL A 175 -5.60 -4.50 9.02
CA VAL A 175 -4.25 -4.54 8.46
C VAL A 175 -3.80 -5.97 8.17
N SER A 176 -2.94 -6.13 7.17
CA SER A 176 -2.33 -7.42 6.86
C SER A 176 -1.21 -7.76 7.86
N HIS A 177 -1.18 -9.01 8.33
CA HIS A 177 -0.08 -9.55 9.11
C HIS A 177 1.20 -9.81 8.28
N GLN A 178 1.15 -9.64 6.96
CA GLN A 178 2.32 -9.71 6.07
C GLN A 178 3.23 -8.47 6.19
N HIS A 179 2.84 -7.45 6.97
CA HIS A 179 3.63 -6.25 7.24
C HIS A 179 4.05 -6.21 8.70
N ILE A 180 5.20 -5.60 8.98
CA ILE A 180 5.77 -5.57 10.33
C ILE A 180 4.79 -5.03 11.38
N TYR A 181 4.01 -4.00 11.07
CA TYR A 181 3.01 -3.47 11.97
C TYR A 181 1.90 -4.50 12.27
N GLY A 182 1.32 -5.12 11.25
CA GLY A 182 0.31 -6.16 11.43
C GLY A 182 0.89 -7.43 12.07
N LEU A 183 2.12 -7.79 11.74
CA LEU A 183 2.81 -8.91 12.38
C LEU A 183 2.96 -8.70 13.89
N LEU A 184 3.41 -7.51 14.32
CA LEU A 184 3.59 -7.21 15.73
C LEU A 184 2.25 -7.13 16.46
N PHE A 185 1.31 -6.33 15.97
CA PHE A 185 0.08 -5.99 16.69
C PHE A 185 -1.02 -7.05 16.59
N ARG A 186 -1.07 -7.83 15.50
CA ARG A 186 -2.09 -8.87 15.29
C ARG A 186 -1.60 -10.29 15.56
N VAL A 187 -0.28 -10.51 15.59
CA VAL A 187 0.28 -11.88 15.73
C VAL A 187 1.18 -11.98 16.96
N LEU A 188 2.38 -11.40 16.90
CA LEU A 188 3.41 -11.71 17.90
C LEU A 188 3.03 -11.24 19.30
N TRP A 189 2.64 -9.97 19.45
CA TRP A 189 2.27 -9.43 20.75
C TRP A 189 1.01 -10.10 21.35
N PRO A 190 -0.10 -10.28 20.62
CA PRO A 190 -1.24 -11.05 21.16
C PRO A 190 -0.86 -12.46 21.59
N LEU A 191 -0.11 -13.21 20.78
CA LEU A 191 0.30 -14.58 21.10
C LEU A 191 1.12 -14.65 22.39
N VAL A 192 2.15 -13.78 22.51
CA VAL A 192 3.02 -13.71 23.70
C VAL A 192 2.23 -13.34 24.95
N ALA A 193 1.29 -12.41 24.82
CA ALA A 193 0.46 -11.92 25.92
C ALA A 193 -0.77 -12.79 26.21
N GLY A 194 -1.00 -13.89 25.48
CA GLY A 194 -2.14 -14.78 25.66
C GLY A 194 -3.49 -14.17 25.32
N ARG A 195 -3.52 -13.34 24.29
CA ARG A 195 -4.74 -12.74 23.74
C ARG A 195 -5.15 -13.48 22.49
N ALA A 196 -6.45 -13.77 22.36
CA ALA A 196 -6.99 -14.41 21.18
C ALA A 196 -6.83 -13.50 19.94
N ILE A 197 -6.37 -14.08 18.85
CA ILE A 197 -6.27 -13.42 17.55
C ILE A 197 -7.38 -13.90 16.62
N GLN A 198 -7.74 -13.06 15.67
CA GLN A 198 -8.73 -13.41 14.66
C GLN A 198 -8.04 -13.82 13.36
N PRO A 199 -8.46 -14.93 12.73
CA PRO A 199 -7.82 -15.45 11.52
C PRO A 199 -7.98 -14.51 10.33
N ARG A 200 -9.09 -13.77 10.24
CA ARG A 200 -9.41 -12.89 9.11
C ARG A 200 -9.10 -11.44 9.38
N ARG A 201 -8.91 -10.69 8.28
CA ARG A 201 -9.02 -9.23 8.29
C ARG A 201 -10.49 -8.86 8.19
N PHE A 202 -10.89 -7.79 8.87
CA PHE A 202 -12.26 -7.26 8.80
C PHE A 202 -12.32 -6.12 7.80
N PHE A 203 -13.42 -6.03 7.09
CA PHE A 203 -13.80 -4.85 6.31
C PHE A 203 -14.77 -3.98 7.12
N HIS A 204 -15.06 -2.78 6.64
CA HIS A 204 -15.84 -1.81 7.42
C HIS A 204 -17.21 -2.34 7.83
N GLU A 205 -17.89 -3.10 6.96
CA GLU A 205 -19.23 -3.65 7.24
C GLU A 205 -19.23 -4.64 8.41
N ASP A 206 -18.14 -5.39 8.56
CA ASP A 206 -18.01 -6.43 9.59
C ASP A 206 -17.48 -5.86 10.92
N LEU A 207 -16.89 -4.65 10.91
CA LEU A 207 -16.19 -4.11 12.08
C LEU A 207 -17.10 -3.93 13.28
N VAL A 208 -18.31 -3.42 13.10
CA VAL A 208 -19.22 -3.14 14.21
C VAL A 208 -19.58 -4.42 14.93
N SER A 209 -19.94 -5.47 14.19
CA SER A 209 -20.26 -6.78 14.79
C SER A 209 -19.04 -7.44 15.44
N ALA A 210 -17.87 -7.31 14.84
CA ALA A 210 -16.63 -7.89 15.36
C ALA A 210 -16.13 -7.19 16.64
N LEU A 211 -16.36 -5.89 16.79
CA LEU A 211 -15.87 -5.08 17.90
C LEU A 211 -16.88 -4.99 19.07
N GLY A 212 -18.18 -5.17 18.81
CA GLY A 212 -19.25 -4.93 19.80
C GLY A 212 -19.56 -6.10 20.72
N GLY A 213 -19.22 -7.33 20.33
CA GLY A 213 -19.64 -8.54 21.07
C GLY A 213 -18.88 -8.81 22.37
N GLN A 214 -17.65 -8.31 22.50
CA GLN A 214 -16.76 -8.57 23.64
C GLN A 214 -15.60 -7.55 23.66
N PRO A 215 -14.84 -7.47 24.78
CA PRO A 215 -13.69 -6.58 24.85
C PRO A 215 -12.76 -6.76 23.66
N SER A 216 -12.55 -5.70 22.91
CA SER A 216 -11.84 -5.73 21.62
C SER A 216 -10.86 -4.57 21.48
N VAL A 217 -9.86 -4.79 20.66
CA VAL A 217 -8.89 -3.79 20.20
C VAL A 217 -8.88 -3.79 18.68
N LEU A 218 -8.92 -2.61 18.09
CA LEU A 218 -8.83 -2.42 16.65
C LEU A 218 -7.41 -2.04 16.24
N VAL A 219 -6.83 -2.79 15.30
CA VAL A 219 -5.55 -2.50 14.65
C VAL A 219 -5.83 -2.10 13.20
N ALA A 220 -5.62 -0.82 12.87
CA ALA A 220 -5.99 -0.24 11.58
C ALA A 220 -4.87 0.62 10.99
N THR A 221 -5.06 1.11 9.77
CA THR A 221 -4.20 2.13 9.15
C THR A 221 -4.98 3.44 9.00
N PRO A 222 -4.29 4.58 8.79
CA PRO A 222 -4.97 5.84 8.48
C PRO A 222 -5.91 5.73 7.27
N ALA A 223 -5.55 4.90 6.27
CA ALA A 223 -6.39 4.69 5.08
C ALA A 223 -7.77 4.09 5.43
N HIS A 224 -7.83 3.17 6.38
CA HIS A 224 -9.08 2.59 6.86
C HIS A 224 -9.84 3.55 7.77
N LEU A 225 -9.14 4.20 8.71
CA LEU A 225 -9.77 5.09 9.68
C LEU A 225 -10.37 6.37 9.07
N LYS A 226 -9.83 6.84 7.93
CA LYS A 226 -10.39 7.96 7.16
C LYS A 226 -11.73 7.65 6.47
N ARG A 227 -12.10 6.39 6.34
CA ARG A 227 -13.22 5.93 5.52
C ARG A 227 -14.25 5.16 6.32
N LEU A 228 -14.33 5.40 7.61
CA LEU A 228 -15.33 4.75 8.44
C LEU A 228 -16.73 5.17 7.97
N PRO A 229 -17.60 4.21 7.60
CA PRO A 229 -18.95 4.51 7.15
C PRO A 229 -19.79 5.08 8.32
N GLU A 230 -20.24 6.31 8.22
CA GLU A 230 -21.03 6.97 9.28
C GLU A 230 -22.39 6.34 9.49
N GLN A 231 -22.92 5.67 8.46
CA GLN A 231 -24.24 5.01 8.49
C GLN A 231 -24.26 3.73 9.32
N LEU A 232 -23.12 3.19 9.75
CA LEU A 232 -23.06 2.02 10.63
C LEU A 232 -23.38 2.43 12.07
N ASP A 233 -24.03 1.53 12.80
CA ASP A 233 -24.37 1.76 14.22
C ASP A 233 -23.16 1.56 15.13
N TRP A 234 -22.26 2.54 15.15
CA TRP A 234 -21.09 2.56 16.04
C TRP A 234 -21.44 2.63 17.52
N SER A 235 -22.65 3.08 17.87
CA SER A 235 -23.10 3.14 19.27
C SER A 235 -23.25 1.75 19.91
N SER A 236 -23.46 0.72 19.08
CA SER A 236 -23.57 -0.67 19.48
C SER A 236 -22.26 -1.26 20.04
N LEU A 237 -21.12 -0.59 19.88
CA LEU A 237 -19.85 -1.00 20.48
C LEU A 237 -19.90 -1.02 22.02
N GLY A 238 -20.80 -0.24 22.63
CA GLY A 238 -21.18 -0.35 24.03
C GLY A 238 -20.04 -0.31 25.06
N GLY A 239 -18.92 0.38 24.74
CA GLY A 239 -17.72 0.43 25.59
C GLY A 239 -16.87 -0.84 25.58
N GLN A 240 -17.15 -1.80 24.68
CA GLN A 240 -16.33 -2.99 24.51
C GLN A 240 -14.99 -2.71 23.81
N LEU A 241 -14.93 -1.65 22.98
CA LEU A 241 -13.70 -1.25 22.33
C LEU A 241 -12.75 -0.60 23.34
N ARG A 242 -11.59 -1.22 23.58
CA ARG A 242 -10.58 -0.80 24.56
C ARG A 242 -9.55 0.15 23.98
N ALA A 243 -9.13 -0.08 22.74
CA ALA A 243 -8.12 0.72 22.04
C ALA A 243 -8.31 0.67 20.53
N VAL A 244 -7.89 1.74 19.86
CA VAL A 244 -7.73 1.81 18.41
C VAL A 244 -6.27 2.18 18.13
N PHE A 245 -5.54 1.32 17.46
CA PHE A 245 -4.18 1.57 17.03
C PHE A 245 -4.13 1.94 15.56
N SER A 246 -3.27 2.91 15.22
CA SER A 246 -3.01 3.33 13.85
C SER A 246 -1.52 3.43 13.59
N SER A 247 -1.05 2.94 12.47
CA SER A 247 0.34 3.07 12.00
C SER A 247 0.44 2.91 10.48
N GLY A 248 1.66 3.05 9.94
CA GLY A 248 1.94 2.91 8.51
C GLY A 248 1.81 4.22 7.71
N GLY A 249 1.40 5.30 8.34
CA GLY A 249 1.32 6.65 7.77
C GLY A 249 0.71 7.64 8.78
N PRO A 250 0.76 8.94 8.53
CA PRO A 250 0.18 9.94 9.43
C PRO A 250 -1.36 9.87 9.43
N LEU A 251 -1.96 9.85 10.61
CA LEU A 251 -3.39 9.96 10.79
C LEU A 251 -3.78 11.44 10.83
N PRO A 252 -4.61 11.96 9.90
CA PRO A 252 -5.09 13.33 9.96
C PRO A 252 -5.91 13.59 11.21
N SER A 253 -5.82 14.82 11.75
CA SER A 253 -6.56 15.23 12.96
C SER A 253 -8.07 15.03 12.82
N GLU A 254 -8.63 15.41 11.68
CA GLU A 254 -10.06 15.25 11.39
C GLU A 254 -10.51 13.78 11.48
N ALA A 255 -9.74 12.88 10.84
CA ALA A 255 -10.02 11.44 10.89
C ALA A 255 -9.89 10.89 12.30
N ALA A 256 -8.90 11.34 13.07
CA ALA A 256 -8.73 10.94 14.46
C ALA A 256 -9.89 11.40 15.36
N LEU A 257 -10.37 12.64 15.17
CA LEU A 257 -11.53 13.17 15.87
C LEU A 257 -12.81 12.44 15.46
N GLN A 258 -13.00 12.11 14.18
CA GLN A 258 -14.11 11.31 13.69
C GLN A 258 -14.12 9.90 14.30
N VAL A 259 -12.98 9.21 14.35
CA VAL A 259 -12.84 7.91 15.03
C VAL A 259 -13.29 8.01 16.49
N ARG A 260 -12.81 9.04 17.21
CA ARG A 260 -13.20 9.26 18.60
C ARG A 260 -14.70 9.52 18.75
N ALA A 261 -15.29 10.31 17.84
CA ALA A 261 -16.72 10.61 17.88
C ALA A 261 -17.58 9.38 17.60
N LEU A 262 -17.21 8.57 16.59
CA LEU A 262 -17.96 7.37 16.19
C LEU A 262 -17.78 6.21 17.17
N MET A 263 -16.53 5.91 17.56
CA MET A 263 -16.19 4.71 18.33
C MET A 263 -16.06 4.94 19.84
N GLY A 264 -16.11 6.20 20.31
CA GLY A 264 -15.94 6.55 21.72
C GLY A 264 -14.49 6.42 22.26
N VAL A 265 -13.53 6.02 21.44
CA VAL A 265 -12.14 5.78 21.83
C VAL A 265 -11.20 6.66 21.00
N ALA A 266 -10.32 7.41 21.68
CA ALA A 266 -9.29 8.19 21.00
C ALA A 266 -8.22 7.26 20.40
N PRO A 267 -7.93 7.34 19.09
CA PRO A 267 -6.94 6.49 18.48
C PRO A 267 -5.53 6.79 19.00
N THR A 268 -4.74 5.73 19.17
CA THR A 268 -3.31 5.77 19.48
C THR A 268 -2.55 5.52 18.18
N GLU A 269 -1.77 6.52 17.78
CA GLU A 269 -0.91 6.42 16.61
C GLU A 269 0.48 5.98 17.03
N VAL A 270 1.06 4.99 16.31
CA VAL A 270 2.39 4.47 16.56
C VAL A 270 3.28 4.83 15.36
N PHE A 271 4.37 5.54 15.65
CA PHE A 271 5.37 5.97 14.69
C PHE A 271 6.56 5.03 14.72
N GLY A 272 7.03 4.67 13.53
CA GLY A 272 8.20 3.83 13.30
C GLY A 272 8.35 3.47 11.83
N SER A 273 9.38 2.72 11.53
CA SER A 273 9.66 2.19 10.19
C SER A 273 10.10 0.72 10.27
N SER A 274 10.22 0.06 9.11
CA SER A 274 10.76 -1.31 9.11
C SER A 274 12.20 -1.35 9.58
N GLU A 275 12.96 -0.29 9.37
CA GLU A 275 14.35 -0.13 9.80
C GLU A 275 14.45 0.03 11.32
N THR A 276 13.71 0.98 11.87
CA THR A 276 13.82 1.38 13.30
C THR A 276 13.00 0.50 14.24
N GLY A 277 11.98 -0.21 13.73
CA GLY A 277 10.89 -0.70 14.58
C GLY A 277 10.03 0.46 15.08
N GLY A 278 9.21 0.22 16.09
CA GLY A 278 8.43 1.25 16.78
C GLY A 278 9.35 2.23 17.49
N VAL A 279 9.10 3.52 17.29
CA VAL A 279 9.90 4.62 17.87
C VAL A 279 9.13 5.36 18.94
N ALA A 280 7.92 5.81 18.61
CA ALA A 280 7.13 6.67 19.47
C ALA A 280 5.63 6.46 19.23
N TRP A 281 4.83 6.98 20.14
CA TRP A 281 3.38 6.96 20.05
C TRP A 281 2.78 8.30 20.46
N ARG A 282 1.56 8.55 20.00
CA ARG A 282 0.73 9.66 20.48
C ARG A 282 -0.73 9.23 20.55
N ARG A 283 -1.51 9.84 21.45
CA ARG A 283 -2.95 9.59 21.57
C ARG A 283 -3.74 10.84 21.23
N TRP A 284 -4.69 10.70 20.34
CA TRP A 284 -5.55 11.79 19.87
C TRP A 284 -6.64 12.17 20.90
N SER A 285 -6.24 12.34 22.16
CA SER A 285 -7.08 12.89 23.22
C SER A 285 -7.11 14.42 23.20
N ALA A 286 -6.16 15.07 22.53
CA ALA A 286 -6.04 16.50 22.29
C ALA A 286 -5.96 16.77 20.78
N GLU A 287 -6.10 18.05 20.38
CA GLU A 287 -6.07 18.45 18.95
C GLU A 287 -4.70 18.28 18.29
N GLN A 288 -3.62 18.46 19.03
CA GLN A 288 -2.25 18.31 18.53
C GLN A 288 -1.40 17.52 19.53
N PRO A 289 -1.58 16.20 19.62
CA PRO A 289 -0.83 15.39 20.57
C PRO A 289 0.64 15.29 20.16
N GLN A 290 1.52 15.33 21.17
CA GLN A 290 2.95 15.16 21.02
C GLN A 290 3.33 13.67 20.90
N TRP A 291 4.49 13.41 20.31
CA TRP A 291 5.04 12.08 20.21
C TRP A 291 5.89 11.76 21.46
N HIS A 292 5.54 10.68 22.15
CA HIS A 292 6.25 10.12 23.29
C HIS A 292 7.04 8.90 22.86
N PRO A 293 8.32 8.76 23.23
CA PRO A 293 9.10 7.58 22.87
C PRO A 293 8.49 6.31 23.47
N LEU A 294 8.59 5.19 22.76
CA LEU A 294 8.29 3.87 23.31
C LEU A 294 9.32 3.51 24.39
N PRO A 295 8.96 2.65 25.35
CA PRO A 295 9.90 2.16 26.37
C PRO A 295 11.19 1.61 25.76
N GLY A 296 12.33 2.06 26.27
CA GLY A 296 13.66 1.68 25.80
C GLY A 296 14.18 2.45 24.58
N VAL A 297 13.37 3.32 23.98
CA VAL A 297 13.79 4.18 22.85
C VAL A 297 14.35 5.50 23.37
N ALA A 298 15.63 5.77 23.08
CA ALA A 298 16.25 7.08 23.25
C ALA A 298 16.18 7.85 21.92
N TRP A 299 16.03 9.17 22.02
CA TRP A 299 15.94 10.05 20.85
C TRP A 299 16.68 11.36 21.07
N ARG A 300 17.09 12.00 20.00
CA ARG A 300 17.64 13.36 19.97
C ARG A 300 17.40 13.99 18.59
N ILE A 301 17.63 15.28 18.47
CA ILE A 301 17.56 15.99 17.19
C ILE A 301 18.98 16.27 16.71
N ASP A 302 19.32 15.74 15.53
CA ASP A 302 20.58 15.96 14.83
C ASP A 302 20.29 16.63 13.49
N ASP A 303 20.83 17.82 13.24
CA ASP A 303 20.62 18.62 12.02
C ASP A 303 19.12 18.79 11.63
N GLY A 304 18.26 18.92 12.65
CA GLY A 304 16.81 19.07 12.47
C GLY A 304 16.09 17.77 12.10
N CYS A 305 16.77 16.63 12.08
CA CYS A 305 16.21 15.30 11.90
C CYS A 305 16.22 14.51 13.20
N LEU A 306 15.27 13.59 13.33
CA LEU A 306 15.17 12.69 14.48
C LEU A 306 16.25 11.61 14.38
N ALA A 307 17.12 11.53 15.36
CA ALA A 307 18.02 10.41 15.58
C ALA A 307 17.49 9.54 16.71
N VAL A 308 17.49 8.22 16.51
CA VAL A 308 16.95 7.25 17.48
C VAL A 308 18.01 6.19 17.82
N ARG A 309 18.00 5.76 19.07
CA ARG A 309 18.74 4.60 19.55
C ARG A 309 17.76 3.70 20.29
N SER A 310 17.65 2.47 19.86
CA SER A 310 16.57 1.59 20.27
C SER A 310 17.03 0.13 20.32
N PRO A 311 16.55 -0.69 21.26
CA PRO A 311 16.76 -2.14 21.25
C PRO A 311 16.09 -2.84 20.05
N HIS A 312 15.28 -2.15 19.28
CA HIS A 312 14.64 -2.64 18.05
C HIS A 312 15.56 -2.53 16.82
N LEU A 313 16.69 -1.81 16.94
CA LEU A 313 17.74 -1.70 15.92
C LEU A 313 18.70 -2.90 15.97
N ASP A 314 19.45 -3.11 14.90
CA ASP A 314 20.46 -4.18 14.85
C ASP A 314 21.76 -3.79 15.59
N SER A 315 22.04 -2.48 15.72
CA SER A 315 23.17 -1.94 16.48
C SER A 315 22.69 -1.03 17.63
N GLU A 316 23.60 -0.77 18.57
CA GLU A 316 23.38 0.20 19.67
C GLU A 316 23.71 1.65 19.25
N ASP A 317 24.07 1.87 17.99
CA ASP A 317 24.39 3.18 17.46
C ASP A 317 23.14 4.04 17.25
N TRP A 318 23.37 5.35 17.13
CA TRP A 318 22.33 6.27 16.76
C TRP A 318 21.97 6.11 15.27
N TRP A 319 20.69 5.85 15.00
CA TRP A 319 20.13 5.82 13.65
C TRP A 319 19.53 7.18 13.31
N LEU A 320 20.14 7.91 12.38
CA LEU A 320 19.58 9.16 11.87
C LEU A 320 18.47 8.85 10.89
N THR A 321 17.25 9.25 11.22
CA THR A 321 16.09 9.09 10.33
C THR A 321 16.02 10.23 9.31
N GLN A 322 15.14 10.09 8.33
CA GLN A 322 14.79 11.18 7.41
C GLN A 322 13.62 12.03 7.93
N ASP A 323 13.15 11.79 9.14
CA ASP A 323 12.01 12.50 9.73
C ASP A 323 12.51 13.74 10.45
N ARG A 324 12.07 14.91 9.99
CA ARG A 324 12.38 16.18 10.67
C ARG A 324 11.55 16.30 11.93
N ALA A 325 12.18 16.72 12.99
CA ALA A 325 11.52 16.86 14.28
C ALA A 325 12.05 18.05 15.08
N VAL A 326 11.26 18.46 16.05
CA VAL A 326 11.61 19.47 17.04
C VAL A 326 11.26 18.94 18.42
N ALA A 327 12.18 19.11 19.38
CA ALA A 327 11.93 18.80 20.77
C ALA A 327 10.89 19.78 21.35
N ASP A 328 10.00 19.29 22.21
CA ASP A 328 8.99 20.15 22.85
C ASP A 328 9.35 20.41 24.32
N ASP A 329 9.52 19.38 25.13
CA ASP A 329 9.78 19.51 26.58
C ASP A 329 10.94 18.61 27.09
N GLY A 330 11.77 18.10 26.20
CA GLY A 330 12.85 17.15 26.50
C GLY A 330 12.38 15.70 26.69
N HIS A 331 11.08 15.45 26.82
CA HIS A 331 10.47 14.12 26.95
C HIS A 331 9.62 13.74 25.74
N SER A 332 9.28 14.70 24.91
CA SER A 332 8.44 14.54 23.73
C SER A 332 8.94 15.38 22.56
N PHE A 333 8.48 15.06 21.35
CA PHE A 333 8.83 15.77 20.13
C PHE A 333 7.62 15.90 19.18
N ARG A 334 7.76 16.81 18.22
CA ARG A 334 6.82 16.97 17.10
C ARG A 334 7.53 16.65 15.79
N LEU A 335 6.87 15.86 14.95
CA LEU A 335 7.32 15.60 13.59
C LEU A 335 6.92 16.76 12.67
N LEU A 336 7.85 17.19 11.81
CA LEU A 336 7.68 18.31 10.86
C LEU A 336 7.62 17.84 9.40
N GLY A 337 7.51 16.52 9.17
CA GLY A 337 7.59 15.91 7.85
C GLY A 337 8.97 15.30 7.56
N ARG A 338 9.22 14.91 6.30
CA ARG A 338 10.45 14.19 5.94
C ARG A 338 11.46 15.07 5.23
N ALA A 339 12.73 14.87 5.52
CA ALA A 339 13.83 15.59 4.89
C ALA A 339 13.97 15.24 3.39
N ASP A 340 13.70 13.99 3.01
CA ASP A 340 13.69 13.53 1.62
C ASP A 340 12.50 14.05 0.80
N ARG A 341 11.53 14.69 1.44
CA ARG A 341 10.44 15.42 0.78
C ARG A 341 10.69 16.94 0.65
N ILE A 342 11.92 17.39 0.95
CA ILE A 342 12.39 18.73 0.60
C ILE A 342 13.16 18.63 -0.72
N VAL A 343 12.58 19.16 -1.76
CA VAL A 343 13.13 19.13 -3.11
C VAL A 343 13.71 20.49 -3.49
N LYS A 344 14.67 20.50 -4.41
CA LYS A 344 15.27 21.73 -4.93
C LYS A 344 14.71 21.99 -6.33
N ILE A 345 13.83 22.98 -6.45
CA ILE A 345 13.25 23.40 -7.73
C ILE A 345 13.82 24.77 -8.11
N GLU A 346 14.55 24.85 -9.22
CA GLU A 346 15.18 26.07 -9.71
C GLU A 346 15.89 26.87 -8.58
N GLU A 347 16.82 26.20 -7.86
CA GLU A 347 17.61 26.74 -6.73
C GLU A 347 16.82 27.03 -5.43
N ARG A 348 15.50 26.78 -5.37
CA ARG A 348 14.68 26.97 -4.18
C ARG A 348 14.35 25.63 -3.49
N ARG A 349 14.48 25.61 -2.18
CA ARG A 349 14.06 24.45 -1.36
C ARG A 349 12.55 24.52 -1.13
N VAL A 350 11.84 23.46 -1.51
CA VAL A 350 10.39 23.34 -1.40
C VAL A 350 10.06 22.10 -0.60
N SER A 351 9.32 22.26 0.48
CA SER A 351 8.75 21.13 1.22
C SER A 351 7.46 20.68 0.54
N LEU A 352 7.45 19.47 0.02
CA LEU A 352 6.25 18.88 -0.57
C LEU A 352 5.16 18.68 0.49
N ASP A 353 5.56 18.33 1.72
CA ASP A 353 4.62 18.17 2.85
C ASP A 353 3.94 19.49 3.22
N ALA A 354 4.68 20.60 3.22
CA ALA A 354 4.09 21.92 3.49
C ALA A 354 3.09 22.33 2.41
N LEU A 355 3.39 22.08 1.14
CA LEU A 355 2.44 22.30 0.03
C LEU A 355 1.17 21.45 0.18
N GLU A 356 1.32 20.17 0.53
CA GLU A 356 0.19 19.28 0.77
C GLU A 356 -0.67 19.75 1.94
N GLN A 357 -0.07 20.14 3.06
CA GLN A 357 -0.79 20.67 4.22
C GLN A 357 -1.57 21.93 3.85
N GLN A 358 -0.94 22.85 3.12
CA GLN A 358 -1.61 24.08 2.70
C GLN A 358 -2.77 23.82 1.74
N LEU A 359 -2.63 22.87 0.82
CA LEU A 359 -3.72 22.49 -0.07
C LEU A 359 -4.87 21.80 0.68
N ARG A 360 -4.59 21.00 1.71
CA ARG A 360 -5.63 20.30 2.51
C ARG A 360 -6.54 21.26 3.29
N VAL A 361 -6.07 22.43 3.69
CA VAL A 361 -6.94 23.44 4.36
C VAL A 361 -7.90 24.13 3.39
N HIS A 362 -7.77 23.91 2.06
CA HIS A 362 -8.72 24.45 1.11
C HIS A 362 -10.02 23.62 1.11
N PRO A 363 -11.22 24.23 1.25
CA PRO A 363 -12.48 23.48 1.42
C PRO A 363 -12.86 22.57 0.24
N ALA A 364 -12.28 22.77 -0.94
CA ALA A 364 -12.51 21.91 -2.08
C ALA A 364 -11.64 20.64 -2.11
N VAL A 365 -10.71 20.46 -1.16
CA VAL A 365 -9.73 19.37 -1.16
C VAL A 365 -10.03 18.37 -0.05
N GLN A 366 -10.26 17.13 -0.39
CA GLN A 366 -10.37 16.01 0.53
C GLN A 366 -9.00 15.40 0.87
N ASP A 367 -8.18 15.15 -0.14
CA ASP A 367 -6.78 14.70 0.04
C ASP A 367 -5.92 15.19 -1.14
N VAL A 368 -4.60 15.26 -0.94
CA VAL A 368 -3.67 15.71 -1.96
C VAL A 368 -2.30 15.09 -1.75
N ARG A 369 -1.62 14.83 -2.87
CA ARG A 369 -0.20 14.47 -2.90
C ARG A 369 0.52 15.37 -3.89
N VAL A 370 1.69 15.85 -3.48
CA VAL A 370 2.59 16.64 -4.33
C VAL A 370 3.85 15.82 -4.60
N LEU A 371 4.30 15.85 -5.85
CA LEU A 371 5.48 15.13 -6.31
C LEU A 371 6.28 15.96 -7.30
N VAL A 372 7.52 15.53 -7.51
CA VAL A 372 8.37 16.05 -8.60
C VAL A 372 8.21 15.13 -9.80
N LEU A 373 7.92 15.69 -10.95
CA LEU A 373 7.96 14.98 -12.22
C LEU A 373 9.31 15.21 -12.89
N PRO A 374 10.03 14.14 -13.28
CA PRO A 374 11.25 14.24 -14.05
C PRO A 374 10.95 14.80 -15.45
N GLY A 375 11.93 15.47 -16.06
CA GLY A 375 11.84 16.02 -17.40
C GLY A 375 13.09 16.84 -17.72
N ALA A 376 13.11 17.53 -18.85
CA ALA A 376 14.17 18.47 -19.18
C ALA A 376 14.35 19.57 -18.12
N ARG A 377 13.26 19.88 -17.40
CA ARG A 377 13.25 20.64 -16.14
C ARG A 377 12.33 19.90 -15.16
N GLU A 378 12.82 19.68 -13.96
CA GLU A 378 12.00 19.17 -12.87
C GLU A 378 10.87 20.14 -12.56
N GLN A 379 9.66 19.62 -12.40
CA GLN A 379 8.49 20.43 -12.10
C GLN A 379 7.61 19.76 -11.06
N LEU A 380 6.99 20.59 -10.23
CA LEU A 380 6.03 20.13 -9.25
C LEU A 380 4.71 19.76 -9.91
N ALA A 381 4.12 18.67 -9.42
CA ALA A 381 2.80 18.21 -9.81
C ALA A 381 1.97 17.90 -8.57
N ALA A 382 0.66 18.08 -8.67
CA ALA A 382 -0.29 17.73 -7.60
C ALA A 382 -1.35 16.75 -8.11
N VAL A 383 -1.61 15.72 -7.30
CA VAL A 383 -2.74 14.80 -7.43
C VAL A 383 -3.72 15.14 -6.33
N VAL A 384 -4.92 15.55 -6.69
CA VAL A 384 -5.94 16.05 -5.77
C VAL A 384 -7.15 15.13 -5.81
N VAL A 385 -7.62 14.75 -4.63
CA VAL A 385 -8.95 14.17 -4.41
C VAL A 385 -9.84 15.31 -3.92
N PRO A 386 -10.78 15.81 -4.72
CA PRO A 386 -11.66 16.90 -4.30
C PRO A 386 -12.75 16.41 -3.34
N GLN A 387 -13.37 17.33 -2.60
CA GLN A 387 -14.56 17.03 -1.79
C GLN A 387 -15.77 16.65 -2.64
N ALA A 388 -15.87 17.21 -3.86
CA ALA A 388 -16.92 16.84 -4.79
C ALA A 388 -16.60 15.49 -5.45
N THR A 389 -17.56 14.58 -5.46
CA THR A 389 -17.45 13.26 -6.10
C THR A 389 -17.44 13.38 -7.63
N GLY A 390 -16.92 12.36 -8.31
CA GLY A 390 -16.93 12.28 -9.78
C GLY A 390 -15.85 13.09 -10.47
N ALA A 391 -14.74 13.36 -9.82
CA ALA A 391 -13.61 14.12 -10.37
C ALA A 391 -13.02 13.50 -11.65
N ALA A 392 -13.09 12.18 -11.79
CA ALA A 392 -12.66 11.47 -12.99
C ALA A 392 -13.49 11.86 -14.23
N GLN A 393 -14.76 12.26 -14.04
CA GLN A 393 -15.71 12.64 -15.11
C GLN A 393 -15.74 14.15 -15.39
N TRP A 394 -14.98 14.96 -14.64
CA TRP A 394 -14.92 16.41 -14.87
C TRP A 394 -14.41 16.74 -16.27
N ASP A 395 -15.06 17.70 -16.90
CA ASP A 395 -14.60 18.25 -18.17
C ASP A 395 -13.36 19.15 -17.99
N ASP A 396 -12.80 19.57 -19.10
CA ASP A 396 -11.62 20.45 -19.09
C ASP A 396 -11.88 21.84 -18.49
N ALA A 397 -13.12 22.32 -18.53
CA ALA A 397 -13.48 23.63 -17.97
C ALA A 397 -13.48 23.54 -16.43
N GLU A 398 -14.08 22.49 -15.87
CA GLU A 398 -14.07 22.25 -14.44
C GLU A 398 -12.65 22.02 -13.89
N ARG A 399 -11.84 21.17 -14.55
CA ARG A 399 -10.45 20.92 -14.18
C ARG A 399 -9.63 22.22 -14.19
N ARG A 400 -9.81 23.08 -15.19
CA ARG A 400 -9.14 24.40 -15.24
C ARG A 400 -9.58 25.30 -14.11
N ARG A 401 -10.87 25.36 -13.79
CA ARG A 401 -11.42 26.15 -12.69
C ARG A 401 -10.80 25.76 -11.35
N GLN A 402 -10.79 24.47 -11.04
CA GLN A 402 -10.21 23.93 -9.81
C GLN A 402 -8.71 24.18 -9.74
N THR A 403 -7.98 23.98 -10.83
CA THR A 403 -6.55 24.31 -10.92
C THR A 403 -6.28 25.77 -10.62
N GLN A 404 -7.07 26.68 -11.17
CA GLN A 404 -6.90 28.13 -10.94
C GLN A 404 -7.16 28.50 -9.47
N GLN A 405 -8.21 27.94 -8.85
CA GLN A 405 -8.55 28.17 -7.44
C GLN A 405 -7.43 27.69 -6.50
N LEU A 406 -6.95 26.47 -6.68
CA LEU A 406 -5.90 25.89 -5.84
C LEU A 406 -4.54 26.56 -6.07
N SER A 407 -4.21 26.92 -7.31
CA SER A 407 -3.02 27.71 -7.62
C SER A 407 -3.07 29.11 -7.01
N ALA A 408 -4.24 29.78 -7.01
CA ALA A 408 -4.44 31.08 -6.37
C ALA A 408 -4.33 30.97 -4.84
N HIS A 409 -4.82 29.87 -4.25
CA HIS A 409 -4.65 29.61 -2.84
C HIS A 409 -3.17 29.51 -2.44
N LEU A 410 -2.38 28.73 -3.19
CA LEU A 410 -0.93 28.62 -2.97
C LEU A 410 -0.18 29.92 -3.26
N ALA A 411 -0.67 30.76 -4.17
CA ALA A 411 -0.02 32.03 -4.55
C ALA A 411 0.11 33.03 -3.39
N ARG A 412 -0.64 32.82 -2.31
CA ARG A 412 -0.57 33.66 -1.10
C ARG A 412 0.75 33.49 -0.33
N SER A 413 1.44 32.36 -0.50
CA SER A 413 2.65 32.01 0.26
C SER A 413 3.75 31.33 -0.55
N HIS A 414 3.49 31.03 -1.83
CA HIS A 414 4.45 30.35 -2.71
C HIS A 414 4.59 31.07 -4.04
N ASP A 415 5.84 31.25 -4.48
CA ASP A 415 6.16 31.79 -5.81
C ASP A 415 5.70 30.85 -6.92
N ALA A 416 5.55 31.37 -8.13
CA ALA A 416 5.12 30.62 -9.30
C ALA A 416 5.98 29.38 -9.60
N VAL A 417 7.27 29.42 -9.28
CA VAL A 417 8.23 28.33 -9.49
C VAL A 417 8.02 27.19 -8.49
N THR A 418 7.61 27.51 -7.27
CA THR A 418 7.44 26.58 -6.16
C THR A 418 6.02 26.04 -6.03
N ARG A 419 5.16 26.31 -7.01
CA ARG A 419 3.78 25.80 -7.07
C ARG A 419 3.67 24.68 -8.10
N PRO A 420 2.77 23.69 -7.90
CA PRO A 420 2.50 22.66 -8.89
C PRO A 420 2.08 23.27 -10.23
N ARG A 421 2.70 22.81 -11.31
CA ARG A 421 2.38 23.22 -12.70
C ARG A 421 1.48 22.20 -13.39
N ARG A 422 1.51 20.94 -12.94
CA ARG A 422 0.67 19.87 -13.45
C ARG A 422 -0.27 19.38 -12.35
N TRP A 423 -1.53 19.19 -12.71
CA TRP A 423 -2.59 18.79 -11.79
C TRP A 423 -3.32 17.57 -12.33
N ARG A 424 -3.67 16.66 -11.41
CA ARG A 424 -4.59 15.54 -11.67
C ARG A 424 -5.66 15.55 -10.60
N PHE A 425 -6.91 15.42 -11.04
CA PHE A 425 -8.07 15.28 -10.17
C PHE A 425 -8.59 13.87 -10.32
N ILE A 426 -8.72 13.15 -9.21
CA ILE A 426 -9.10 11.74 -9.14
C ILE A 426 -10.06 11.54 -7.98
N ASP A 427 -10.88 10.50 -8.04
CA ASP A 427 -11.85 10.21 -6.98
C ASP A 427 -11.19 9.56 -5.76
N GLU A 428 -10.07 8.88 -5.95
CA GLU A 428 -9.34 8.20 -4.89
C GLU A 428 -7.84 8.10 -5.20
N LEU A 429 -6.98 8.27 -4.16
CA LEU A 429 -5.54 8.07 -4.30
C LEU A 429 -5.21 6.58 -4.57
N PRO A 430 -4.17 6.30 -5.39
CA PRO A 430 -3.76 4.92 -5.72
C PRO A 430 -3.02 4.29 -4.53
N PHE A 431 -3.77 3.66 -3.62
CA PHE A 431 -3.21 2.93 -2.51
C PHE A 431 -2.75 1.53 -2.96
N ASN A 432 -1.57 1.12 -2.53
CA ASN A 432 -1.12 -0.25 -2.69
C ASN A 432 -1.77 -1.18 -1.64
N ALA A 433 -1.49 -2.50 -1.71
CA ALA A 433 -1.99 -3.48 -0.75
C ALA A 433 -1.60 -3.18 0.71
N GLN A 434 -0.62 -2.31 0.94
CA GLN A 434 -0.16 -1.86 2.25
C GLN A 434 -0.88 -0.59 2.73
N GLY A 435 -1.84 -0.05 1.97
CA GLY A 435 -2.49 1.23 2.27
C GLY A 435 -1.56 2.44 2.09
N LYS A 436 -0.47 2.30 1.33
CA LYS A 436 0.49 3.39 1.04
C LYS A 436 0.33 3.88 -0.40
N VAL A 437 0.48 5.18 -0.59
CA VAL A 437 0.58 5.82 -1.91
C VAL A 437 2.07 5.95 -2.27
N THR A 438 2.49 5.34 -3.36
CA THR A 438 3.88 5.38 -3.81
C THR A 438 4.12 6.53 -4.80
N ALA A 439 5.36 7.07 -4.83
CA ALA A 439 5.74 8.08 -5.80
C ALA A 439 5.59 7.59 -7.25
N ALA A 440 5.88 6.31 -7.51
CA ALA A 440 5.73 5.70 -8.83
C ALA A 440 4.26 5.65 -9.28
N ALA A 441 3.33 5.26 -8.39
CA ALA A 441 1.89 5.24 -8.68
C ALA A 441 1.36 6.66 -8.97
N LEU A 442 1.81 7.66 -8.22
CA LEU A 442 1.44 9.06 -8.48
C LEU A 442 2.02 9.57 -9.80
N ALA A 443 3.29 9.28 -10.10
CA ALA A 443 3.93 9.70 -11.35
C ALA A 443 3.25 9.06 -12.58
N ALA A 444 2.81 7.81 -12.47
CA ALA A 444 2.08 7.10 -13.52
C ALA A 444 0.79 7.84 -13.94
N LEU A 445 0.14 8.58 -13.04
CA LEU A 445 -1.05 9.40 -13.37
C LEU A 445 -0.75 10.55 -14.33
N PHE A 446 0.52 10.94 -14.48
CA PHE A 446 0.96 12.02 -15.37
C PHE A 446 1.57 11.51 -16.67
N ARG A 447 1.73 10.20 -16.82
CA ARG A 447 2.16 9.59 -18.08
C ARG A 447 1.09 9.75 -19.15
N PRO A 448 1.48 9.94 -20.42
CA PRO A 448 0.52 10.08 -21.50
C PRO A 448 -0.24 8.75 -21.72
N SER A 449 -1.56 8.83 -21.81
CA SER A 449 -2.41 7.68 -22.20
C SER A 449 -2.57 7.56 -23.71
N MET A 450 -2.31 8.66 -24.43
CA MET A 450 -2.41 8.76 -25.89
C MET A 450 -1.19 9.50 -26.45
N PRO A 451 -0.75 9.21 -27.68
CA PRO A 451 0.31 9.96 -28.34
C PRO A 451 -0.18 11.38 -28.71
N THR A 452 0.77 12.31 -28.76
CA THR A 452 0.50 13.63 -29.35
C THR A 452 0.45 13.46 -30.86
N ALA A 453 -0.72 13.69 -31.44
CA ALA A 453 -0.96 13.49 -32.87
C ALA A 453 -0.97 14.81 -33.65
N GLU A 454 -0.41 14.78 -34.85
CA GLU A 454 -0.44 15.87 -35.82
C GLU A 454 -1.38 15.50 -36.95
N TRP A 455 -2.44 16.30 -37.13
CA TRP A 455 -3.37 16.13 -38.23
C TRP A 455 -2.72 16.51 -39.57
N GLN A 456 -2.70 15.56 -40.52
CA GLN A 456 -2.19 15.76 -41.86
C GLN A 456 -3.31 16.20 -42.82
N GLN A 457 -4.47 15.58 -42.66
CA GLN A 457 -5.69 15.87 -43.44
C GLN A 457 -6.92 15.65 -42.57
N ARG A 458 -7.95 16.46 -42.78
CA ARG A 458 -9.24 16.30 -42.13
C ARG A 458 -10.35 16.93 -42.97
N ASP A 459 -11.28 16.09 -43.41
CA ASP A 459 -12.53 16.51 -44.07
C ASP A 459 -13.71 15.69 -43.51
N ASP A 460 -14.91 15.84 -44.05
CA ASP A 460 -16.13 15.22 -43.52
C ASP A 460 -16.17 13.68 -43.65
N THR A 461 -15.34 13.12 -44.49
CA THR A 461 -15.35 11.68 -44.82
C THR A 461 -14.01 11.00 -44.63
N THR A 462 -12.93 11.75 -44.66
CA THR A 462 -11.56 11.20 -44.49
C THR A 462 -10.74 12.06 -43.52
N ALA A 463 -9.88 11.40 -42.81
CA ALA A 463 -8.89 12.06 -41.96
C ALA A 463 -7.59 11.25 -41.87
N SER A 464 -6.49 11.93 -41.75
CA SER A 464 -5.21 11.29 -41.48
C SER A 464 -4.40 12.08 -40.45
N LEU A 465 -3.69 11.36 -39.61
CA LEU A 465 -2.85 11.93 -38.55
C LEU A 465 -1.59 11.09 -38.39
N GLN A 466 -0.54 11.74 -37.92
CA GLN A 466 0.74 11.11 -37.65
C GLN A 466 1.15 11.34 -36.19
N PHE A 467 1.79 10.35 -35.58
CA PHE A 467 2.33 10.45 -34.22
C PHE A 467 3.48 9.46 -33.99
N VAL A 468 4.34 9.82 -33.06
CA VAL A 468 5.40 8.93 -32.58
C VAL A 468 4.92 8.25 -31.29
N LEU A 469 5.18 6.97 -31.16
CA LEU A 469 4.87 6.20 -29.96
C LEU A 469 5.89 6.52 -28.85
N ASP A 470 5.53 7.46 -27.96
CA ASP A 470 6.36 7.81 -26.82
C ASP A 470 6.60 6.56 -25.94
N PRO A 471 7.86 6.22 -25.60
CA PRO A 471 8.19 5.08 -24.73
C PRO A 471 7.49 5.11 -23.36
N ASP A 472 7.05 6.30 -22.89
CA ASP A 472 6.37 6.51 -21.62
C ASP A 472 4.84 6.36 -21.70
N LEU A 473 4.27 6.02 -22.85
CA LEU A 473 2.83 5.75 -22.97
C LEU A 473 2.42 4.63 -22.02
N VAL A 474 1.34 4.87 -21.25
CA VAL A 474 0.74 3.88 -20.34
C VAL A 474 0.32 2.61 -21.09
N ALA A 475 0.01 2.74 -22.38
CA ALA A 475 -0.38 1.63 -23.26
C ALA A 475 0.66 0.49 -23.36
N PHE A 476 1.92 0.75 -23.02
CA PHE A 476 2.97 -0.27 -23.01
C PHE A 476 3.07 -1.06 -21.70
N ASP A 477 2.34 -0.67 -20.65
CA ASP A 477 2.40 -1.35 -19.37
C ASP A 477 1.73 -2.73 -19.45
N GLY A 478 2.42 -3.76 -18.94
CA GLY A 478 1.89 -5.13 -18.93
C GLY A 478 1.90 -5.87 -20.27
N HIS A 479 2.29 -5.22 -21.37
CA HIS A 479 2.40 -5.86 -22.68
C HIS A 479 3.85 -6.19 -23.01
N PHE A 480 4.26 -7.34 -22.44
CA PHE A 480 5.52 -8.06 -22.48
C PHE A 480 6.72 -7.28 -21.91
N PRO A 481 7.15 -7.61 -20.66
CA PRO A 481 8.26 -6.92 -20.00
C PRO A 481 9.56 -6.89 -20.79
N GLN A 482 9.81 -7.95 -21.60
CA GLN A 482 11.02 -8.08 -22.41
C GLN A 482 10.93 -7.43 -23.80
N ALA A 483 9.71 -7.15 -24.29
CA ALA A 483 9.48 -6.58 -25.62
C ALA A 483 8.19 -5.77 -25.64
N LYS A 484 8.27 -4.49 -25.28
CA LYS A 484 7.12 -3.59 -25.27
C LYS A 484 6.51 -3.48 -26.66
N ILE A 485 5.21 -3.73 -26.77
CA ILE A 485 4.41 -3.56 -27.99
C ILE A 485 3.11 -2.81 -27.69
N LEU A 486 2.60 -2.07 -28.69
CA LEU A 486 1.30 -1.43 -28.59
C LEU A 486 0.18 -2.46 -28.78
N PRO A 487 -0.70 -2.66 -27.76
CA PRO A 487 -1.79 -3.63 -27.86
C PRO A 487 -2.74 -3.31 -28.99
N GLY A 488 -3.27 -4.33 -29.66
CA GLY A 488 -4.25 -4.15 -30.73
C GLY A 488 -5.53 -3.49 -30.26
N VAL A 489 -5.98 -3.76 -29.04
CA VAL A 489 -7.16 -3.12 -28.43
C VAL A 489 -6.95 -1.62 -28.25
N VAL A 490 -5.75 -1.19 -27.90
CA VAL A 490 -5.40 0.23 -27.75
C VAL A 490 -5.36 0.92 -29.12
N GLN A 491 -4.82 0.27 -30.15
CA GLN A 491 -4.86 0.79 -31.53
C GLN A 491 -6.30 1.04 -31.99
N LEU A 492 -7.20 0.11 -31.67
CA LEU A 492 -8.63 0.26 -31.97
C LEU A 492 -9.26 1.43 -31.19
N ASP A 493 -8.99 1.52 -29.90
CA ASP A 493 -9.51 2.59 -29.03
C ASP A 493 -9.07 3.97 -29.51
N TRP A 494 -7.79 4.13 -29.86
CA TRP A 494 -7.27 5.37 -30.42
C TRP A 494 -7.90 5.70 -31.80
N ALA A 495 -8.10 4.70 -32.67
CA ALA A 495 -8.76 4.92 -33.93
C ALA A 495 -10.19 5.45 -33.73
N ILE A 496 -10.95 4.89 -32.77
CA ILE A 496 -12.30 5.37 -32.41
C ILE A 496 -12.23 6.78 -31.82
N HIS A 497 -11.30 7.05 -30.92
CA HIS A 497 -11.13 8.36 -30.30
C HIS A 497 -10.85 9.47 -31.34
N TYR A 498 -9.87 9.24 -32.21
CA TYR A 498 -9.55 10.19 -33.29
C TYR A 498 -10.66 10.29 -34.33
N GLY A 499 -11.36 9.17 -34.62
CA GLY A 499 -12.53 9.17 -35.49
C GLY A 499 -13.66 10.04 -34.95
N ARG A 500 -13.97 9.94 -33.66
CA ARG A 500 -14.96 10.81 -33.00
C ARG A 500 -14.53 12.28 -32.95
N SER A 501 -13.24 12.54 -32.93
CA SER A 501 -12.70 13.88 -33.03
C SER A 501 -12.77 14.44 -34.47
N ALA A 502 -12.74 13.56 -35.49
CA ALA A 502 -12.73 13.94 -36.89
C ALA A 502 -14.15 14.04 -37.49
N PHE A 503 -15.04 13.14 -37.14
CA PHE A 503 -16.36 12.93 -37.78
C PHE A 503 -17.51 13.05 -36.78
N THR A 504 -18.68 13.46 -37.26
CA THR A 504 -19.94 13.34 -36.51
C THR A 504 -20.43 11.91 -36.59
N MET A 505 -20.32 11.16 -35.50
CA MET A 505 -20.59 9.73 -35.45
C MET A 505 -21.63 9.40 -34.38
N PRO A 506 -22.47 8.36 -34.56
CA PRO A 506 -23.36 7.86 -33.52
C PRO A 506 -22.57 7.43 -32.26
N PRO A 507 -23.12 7.62 -31.05
CA PRO A 507 -22.38 7.44 -29.82
C PRO A 507 -22.07 5.97 -29.48
N ARG A 508 -22.92 5.02 -29.92
CA ARG A 508 -22.84 3.63 -29.51
C ARG A 508 -21.99 2.79 -30.45
N PHE A 509 -20.93 2.17 -29.93
CA PHE A 509 -20.22 1.09 -30.63
C PHE A 509 -21.13 -0.15 -30.77
N LEU A 510 -21.24 -0.71 -31.95
CA LEU A 510 -22.06 -1.91 -32.20
C LEU A 510 -21.18 -3.14 -32.44
N ARG A 511 -20.25 -3.08 -33.38
CA ARG A 511 -19.40 -4.21 -33.75
C ARG A 511 -18.16 -3.77 -34.53
N MET A 512 -17.25 -4.72 -34.68
CA MET A 512 -16.05 -4.62 -35.52
C MET A 512 -16.17 -5.59 -36.70
N ASP A 513 -15.74 -5.14 -37.87
CA ASP A 513 -15.70 -5.95 -39.07
C ASP A 513 -14.29 -5.99 -39.66
N ALA A 514 -13.80 -7.18 -40.01
CA ALA A 514 -12.53 -7.39 -40.70
C ALA A 514 -11.28 -6.75 -40.03
N VAL A 515 -11.24 -6.72 -38.70
CA VAL A 515 -10.05 -6.22 -37.97
C VAL A 515 -8.89 -7.19 -38.14
N LYS A 516 -7.74 -6.65 -38.55
CA LYS A 516 -6.50 -7.38 -38.74
C LYS A 516 -5.37 -6.64 -38.04
N PHE A 517 -4.51 -7.38 -37.31
CA PHE A 517 -3.25 -6.92 -36.78
C PHE A 517 -2.14 -7.69 -37.52
N GLN A 518 -1.20 -6.97 -38.15
CA GLN A 518 -0.24 -7.56 -39.08
C GLN A 518 1.20 -7.40 -38.56
N HIS A 519 1.59 -6.20 -38.18
CA HIS A 519 2.90 -5.91 -37.60
C HIS A 519 2.74 -5.32 -36.20
N VAL A 520 3.68 -5.66 -35.32
CA VAL A 520 3.74 -5.07 -33.97
C VAL A 520 4.21 -3.62 -34.07
N ALA A 521 3.57 -2.73 -33.31
CA ALA A 521 4.01 -1.36 -33.16
C ALA A 521 4.78 -1.23 -31.82
N ARG A 522 5.94 -0.58 -31.83
CA ARG A 522 6.89 -0.52 -30.72
C ARG A 522 7.13 0.92 -30.26
N PRO A 523 7.64 1.12 -29.04
CA PRO A 523 8.10 2.44 -28.62
C PRO A 523 9.09 3.05 -29.64
N GLY A 524 8.85 4.31 -29.99
CA GLY A 524 9.64 5.04 -30.98
C GLY A 524 9.13 4.95 -32.42
N ASP A 525 8.24 4.02 -32.75
CA ASP A 525 7.68 3.93 -34.09
C ASP A 525 6.87 5.19 -34.43
N CYS A 526 7.05 5.68 -35.66
CA CYS A 526 6.25 6.76 -36.24
C CYS A 526 5.08 6.14 -37.01
N LEU A 527 3.85 6.30 -36.50
CA LEU A 527 2.65 5.75 -37.08
C LEU A 527 1.83 6.83 -37.79
N GLN A 528 1.34 6.49 -38.99
CA GLN A 528 0.30 7.21 -39.68
C GLN A 528 -1.02 6.46 -39.53
N LEU A 529 -2.06 7.14 -39.01
CA LEU A 529 -3.43 6.64 -38.93
C LEU A 529 -4.27 7.30 -40.01
N SER A 530 -4.85 6.51 -40.88
CA SER A 530 -5.84 6.95 -41.87
C SER A 530 -7.24 6.48 -41.42
N LEU A 531 -8.20 7.39 -41.48
CA LEU A 531 -9.59 7.18 -41.09
C LEU A 531 -10.50 7.52 -42.25
N GLY A 532 -11.54 6.70 -42.47
CA GLY A 532 -12.59 6.98 -43.43
C GLY A 532 -13.96 6.77 -42.82
N TRP A 533 -14.90 7.70 -43.02
CA TRP A 533 -16.25 7.65 -42.50
C TRP A 533 -17.27 7.45 -43.60
N ASP A 534 -18.10 6.41 -43.50
CA ASP A 534 -19.26 6.13 -44.38
C ASP A 534 -20.55 6.36 -43.57
N ALA A 535 -21.15 7.54 -43.76
CA ALA A 535 -22.36 7.93 -43.03
C ALA A 535 -23.57 7.03 -43.37
N ALA A 536 -23.67 6.53 -44.62
CA ALA A 536 -24.79 5.67 -45.04
C ALA A 536 -24.77 4.30 -44.32
N LYS A 537 -23.59 3.83 -43.92
CA LYS A 537 -23.40 2.56 -43.20
C LYS A 537 -23.14 2.76 -41.73
N SER A 538 -23.07 4.00 -41.26
CA SER A 538 -22.61 4.35 -39.92
C SER A 538 -21.32 3.61 -39.54
N ALA A 539 -20.36 3.58 -40.47
CA ALA A 539 -19.17 2.77 -40.34
C ALA A 539 -17.89 3.59 -40.56
N MET A 540 -16.94 3.40 -39.67
CA MET A 540 -15.59 3.99 -39.76
C MET A 540 -14.58 2.92 -40.13
N SER A 541 -13.78 3.16 -41.18
CA SER A 541 -12.60 2.37 -41.50
C SER A 541 -11.34 3.01 -40.89
N PHE A 542 -10.38 2.20 -40.48
CA PHE A 542 -9.11 2.68 -39.97
C PHE A 542 -7.94 1.86 -40.52
N ARG A 543 -6.76 2.49 -40.62
CA ARG A 543 -5.52 1.83 -41.02
C ARG A 543 -4.31 2.52 -40.41
N TYR A 544 -3.49 1.77 -39.69
CA TYR A 544 -2.18 2.17 -39.15
C TYR A 544 -1.06 1.70 -40.03
N VAL A 545 -0.14 2.60 -40.39
CA VAL A 545 1.01 2.31 -41.27
C VAL A 545 2.26 2.98 -40.70
N SER A 546 3.40 2.33 -40.83
CA SER A 546 4.74 2.91 -40.63
C SER A 546 5.67 2.50 -41.76
N GLU A 547 6.95 2.81 -41.68
CA GLU A 547 7.99 2.30 -42.56
C GLU A 547 8.07 0.77 -42.61
N HIS A 548 7.61 0.10 -41.54
CA HIS A 548 7.57 -1.36 -41.42
C HIS A 548 6.32 -1.99 -42.08
N GLY A 549 5.43 -1.18 -42.63
CA GLY A 549 4.20 -1.65 -43.31
C GLY A 549 2.94 -1.38 -42.50
N VAL A 550 1.89 -2.19 -42.75
CA VAL A 550 0.57 -2.05 -42.11
C VAL A 550 0.59 -2.73 -40.75
N HIS A 551 0.33 -1.98 -39.67
CA HIS A 551 0.25 -2.51 -38.32
C HIS A 551 -1.15 -3.06 -38.00
N ALA A 552 -2.19 -2.26 -38.26
CA ALA A 552 -3.57 -2.66 -38.05
C ALA A 552 -4.50 -2.02 -39.08
N SER A 553 -5.59 -2.68 -39.39
CA SER A 553 -6.66 -2.15 -40.22
C SER A 553 -8.00 -2.81 -39.85
N GLY A 554 -9.11 -2.13 -40.11
CA GLY A 554 -10.43 -2.68 -39.85
C GLY A 554 -11.52 -1.67 -40.08
N ARG A 555 -12.75 -2.09 -39.72
CA ARG A 555 -13.95 -1.28 -39.76
C ARG A 555 -14.71 -1.40 -38.44
N VAL A 556 -15.23 -0.29 -37.98
CA VAL A 556 -16.05 -0.20 -36.78
C VAL A 556 -17.41 0.35 -37.15
N VAL A 557 -18.48 -0.27 -36.71
CA VAL A 557 -19.86 0.13 -36.96
C VAL A 557 -20.47 0.71 -35.69
N PHE A 558 -21.16 1.83 -35.86
CA PHE A 558 -21.82 2.58 -34.79
C PHE A 558 -23.32 2.61 -34.98
N GLY A 559 -24.05 3.00 -33.94
CA GLY A 559 -25.50 3.15 -33.96
C GLY A 559 -25.99 4.13 -32.94
N ASP A 560 -27.25 4.53 -33.08
CA ASP A 560 -27.93 5.34 -32.08
C ASP A 560 -28.26 4.48 -30.83
N ALA A 561 -28.54 5.12 -29.72
CA ALA A 561 -28.74 4.49 -28.42
C ALA A 561 -29.94 3.53 -28.38
#